data_5d7308ede9c6af9f4d7c98deb58de4bb
#
_entry.id   5d7308ede9c6af9f4d7c98deb58de4bb
#
_cell.length_a   1.000
_cell.length_b   1.000
_cell.length_c   1.000
_cell.angle_alpha   90.00
_cell.angle_beta   90.00
_cell.angle_gamma   90.00
#
_symmetry.space_group_name_H-M   'P 1'
#
loop_
_entity.id
_entity.type
_entity.pdbx_description
1 polymer ?
#
loop_
_entity_poly.entity_id
_entity_poly.type
_entity_poly.pdbx_seq_one_letter_code
_entity_poly.pdbx_strand_id
1 'polypeptide(L)'
;MTCDKAENPRENTNKDQQNICAESLRISEEVPSAAKAKRETVDEKQSAPSKMLKFLYCTKFGGLILKLLTARPISKAAGKYLDSRLSRHKIKGYVKKHKIDLSLYEKEDYASFNAFFTRKIRKELRPFCMEKSAFVAPCDGKLSLYKIDGECRFNIKGFDYTVASLLKNDALAAEFAGGYCFVFRLCVEDYHRYFYFDNAKKGENVFIKGRLHTVQPVALGRRRVFSENCREYTVLDTENFGKAVQCEVGAMMVGRIVNYHGTAEVKRGEEKGKFEFGGSTIVVLTKQGAMIPDEEFLINTAGNKETKVKCGEKIGVAGAGTCAPRENESWCGQATEKGESSARNK
;
A
#
# COMPACT_ATOMS: atom_id res chain seq x y z
N MET A 1 38.57 -38.39 8.25
CA MET A 1 38.29 -37.02 7.82
C MET A 1 36.90 -37.00 7.23
N THR A 2 35.91 -36.75 8.06
CA THR A 2 34.49 -36.67 7.72
C THR A 2 34.15 -35.20 7.46
N CYS A 3 33.68 -34.93 6.25
CA CYS A 3 33.30 -33.60 5.80
C CYS A 3 31.89 -33.33 6.26
N ASP A 4 31.70 -32.48 7.27
CA ASP A 4 30.41 -32.01 7.73
C ASP A 4 29.74 -31.16 6.63
N LYS A 5 28.57 -31.60 6.19
CA LYS A 5 27.70 -30.82 5.28
C LYS A 5 27.06 -29.68 6.08
N ALA A 6 27.50 -28.46 5.82
CA ALA A 6 26.84 -27.28 6.32
C ALA A 6 25.42 -27.20 5.74
N GLU A 7 24.42 -27.26 6.60
CA GLU A 7 23.00 -27.05 6.25
C GLU A 7 22.79 -25.63 5.74
N ASN A 8 22.04 -25.54 4.65
CA ASN A 8 21.76 -24.28 3.97
C ASN A 8 20.71 -23.47 4.77
N PRO A 9 21.03 -22.26 5.29
CA PRO A 9 20.09 -21.49 6.12
C PRO A 9 18.78 -21.09 5.41
N ARG A 10 18.69 -21.28 4.09
CA ARG A 10 17.50 -20.93 3.29
C ARG A 10 16.34 -21.94 3.38
N GLU A 11 16.62 -23.19 3.83
CA GLU A 11 15.56 -24.21 4.00
C GLU A 11 14.82 -24.05 5.33
N ASN A 12 15.46 -23.49 6.35
CA ASN A 12 14.85 -23.34 7.67
C ASN A 12 13.78 -22.23 7.71
N THR A 13 13.99 -21.10 7.04
CA THR A 13 13.01 -20.01 7.00
C THR A 13 11.71 -20.38 6.29
N ASN A 14 11.77 -21.30 5.31
CA ASN A 14 10.56 -21.77 4.60
C ASN A 14 9.76 -22.79 5.44
N LYS A 15 10.43 -23.57 6.30
CA LYS A 15 9.76 -24.50 7.23
C LYS A 15 9.07 -23.76 8.37
N ASP A 16 9.66 -22.69 8.88
CA ASP A 16 9.06 -21.88 9.95
C ASP A 16 7.82 -21.12 9.46
N GLN A 17 7.82 -20.61 8.22
CA GLN A 17 6.62 -20.03 7.63
C GLN A 17 5.52 -21.06 7.34
N GLN A 18 5.88 -22.27 6.94
CA GLN A 18 4.93 -23.38 6.75
C GLN A 18 4.37 -23.87 8.09
N ASN A 19 5.17 -23.91 9.15
CA ASN A 19 4.73 -24.28 10.49
C ASN A 19 3.82 -23.23 11.12
N ILE A 20 4.09 -21.94 10.94
CA ILE A 20 3.22 -20.84 11.39
C ILE A 20 1.87 -20.89 10.65
N CYS A 21 1.87 -21.25 9.36
CA CYS A 21 0.65 -21.48 8.59
C CYS A 21 -0.15 -22.70 9.10
N ALA A 22 0.55 -23.78 9.49
CA ALA A 22 -0.07 -24.99 10.02
C ALA A 22 -0.64 -24.80 11.43
N GLU A 23 -0.04 -23.95 12.24
CA GLU A 23 -0.48 -23.66 13.61
C GLU A 23 -1.69 -22.71 13.65
N SER A 24 -1.77 -21.75 12.70
CA SER A 24 -2.96 -20.93 12.50
C SER A 24 -4.16 -21.73 11.97
N LEU A 25 -3.93 -22.83 11.27
CA LEU A 25 -4.99 -23.73 10.78
C LEU A 25 -5.67 -24.54 11.91
N ARG A 26 -5.03 -24.68 13.09
CA ARG A 26 -5.61 -25.42 14.21
C ARG A 26 -6.53 -24.61 15.12
N ILE A 27 -6.56 -23.28 14.96
CA ILE A 27 -7.36 -22.38 15.83
C ILE A 27 -8.71 -22.00 15.18
N SER A 28 -8.98 -22.40 13.94
CA SER A 28 -10.14 -21.95 13.14
C SER A 28 -11.27 -22.99 12.97
N GLU A 29 -11.37 -24.00 13.84
CA GLU A 29 -12.57 -24.84 13.87
C GLU A 29 -13.64 -24.10 14.73
N GLU A 30 -14.57 -23.44 14.05
CA GLU A 30 -15.96 -23.06 14.37
C GLU A 30 -16.34 -21.63 13.96
N VAL A 31 -16.41 -21.37 12.66
CA VAL A 31 -17.35 -20.37 12.10
C VAL A 31 -17.82 -20.84 10.74
N PRO A 32 -19.12 -21.05 10.47
CA PRO A 32 -19.58 -21.45 9.15
C PRO A 32 -19.37 -20.31 8.15
N SER A 33 -18.40 -20.48 7.28
CA SER A 33 -18.11 -19.57 6.18
C SER A 33 -19.19 -19.69 5.12
N ALA A 34 -20.02 -18.66 4.96
CA ALA A 34 -20.73 -18.47 3.70
C ALA A 34 -19.68 -18.44 2.57
N ALA A 35 -19.83 -19.30 1.56
CA ALA A 35 -18.89 -19.46 0.46
C ALA A 35 -18.67 -18.11 -0.25
N LYS A 36 -17.62 -17.35 0.12
CA LYS A 36 -17.18 -16.15 -0.59
C LYS A 36 -16.68 -16.58 -1.96
N ALA A 37 -17.15 -15.91 -3.02
CA ALA A 37 -16.60 -16.11 -4.36
C ALA A 37 -15.08 -15.92 -4.31
N LYS A 38 -14.33 -16.92 -4.79
CA LYS A 38 -12.86 -16.93 -4.78
C LYS A 38 -12.34 -15.74 -5.57
N ARG A 39 -11.53 -14.89 -4.94
CA ARG A 39 -10.94 -13.72 -5.60
C ARG A 39 -9.95 -14.11 -6.69
N GLU A 40 -9.83 -13.26 -7.70
CA GLU A 40 -8.87 -13.48 -8.78
C GLU A 40 -7.44 -13.35 -8.23
N THR A 41 -6.62 -14.38 -8.47
CA THR A 41 -5.21 -14.39 -8.10
C THR A 41 -4.34 -14.20 -9.33
N VAL A 42 -3.22 -13.53 -9.16
CA VAL A 42 -2.21 -13.34 -10.20
C VAL A 42 -0.94 -14.03 -9.75
N ASP A 43 -0.50 -15.01 -10.52
CA ASP A 43 0.81 -15.63 -10.30
C ASP A 43 1.91 -14.63 -10.61
N GLU A 44 2.79 -14.38 -9.67
CA GLU A 44 3.90 -13.44 -9.84
C GLU A 44 4.83 -13.83 -10.99
N LYS A 45 4.96 -15.12 -11.29
CA LYS A 45 5.76 -15.63 -12.41
C LYS A 45 5.18 -15.24 -13.77
N GLN A 46 3.87 -15.00 -13.86
CA GLN A 46 3.20 -14.58 -15.11
C GLN A 46 3.42 -13.11 -15.46
N SER A 47 3.83 -12.28 -14.50
CA SER A 47 4.23 -10.89 -14.75
C SER A 47 5.65 -10.83 -15.34
N ALA A 48 5.85 -11.39 -16.56
CA ALA A 48 7.16 -11.34 -17.20
C ALA A 48 7.63 -9.88 -17.37
N PRO A 49 8.77 -9.49 -16.77
CA PRO A 49 9.26 -8.13 -16.89
C PRO A 49 9.65 -7.86 -18.35
N SER A 50 9.43 -6.62 -18.82
CA SER A 50 9.87 -6.21 -20.16
C SER A 50 11.37 -6.47 -20.32
N LYS A 51 11.81 -6.72 -21.58
CA LYS A 51 13.25 -6.91 -21.91
C LYS A 51 14.11 -5.77 -21.36
N MET A 52 13.60 -4.53 -21.43
CA MET A 52 14.25 -3.33 -20.89
C MET A 52 14.44 -3.40 -19.38
N LEU A 53 13.41 -3.79 -18.61
CA LEU A 53 13.54 -3.91 -17.14
C LEU A 53 14.49 -5.03 -16.74
N LYS A 54 14.48 -6.16 -17.45
CA LYS A 54 15.49 -7.21 -17.26
C LYS A 54 16.89 -6.66 -17.47
N PHE A 55 17.13 -5.95 -18.57
CA PHE A 55 18.42 -5.32 -18.86
C PHE A 55 18.84 -4.37 -17.71
N LEU A 56 17.95 -3.44 -17.30
CA LEU A 56 18.24 -2.44 -16.27
C LEU A 56 18.55 -3.06 -14.90
N TYR A 57 17.84 -4.10 -14.49
CA TYR A 57 18.02 -4.71 -13.16
C TYR A 57 18.97 -5.90 -13.13
N CYS A 58 19.26 -6.53 -14.28
CA CYS A 58 20.03 -7.77 -14.35
C CYS A 58 21.44 -7.61 -14.90
N THR A 59 21.81 -6.45 -15.45
CA THR A 59 23.16 -6.21 -16.02
C THR A 59 23.89 -5.08 -15.30
N LYS A 60 25.24 -5.13 -15.29
CA LYS A 60 26.07 -4.08 -14.66
C LYS A 60 25.87 -2.72 -15.36
N PHE A 61 25.87 -2.71 -16.69
CA PHE A 61 25.66 -1.49 -17.49
C PHE A 61 24.25 -0.95 -17.34
N GLY A 62 23.22 -1.82 -17.37
CA GLY A 62 21.84 -1.44 -17.06
C GLY A 62 21.70 -0.84 -15.67
N GLY A 63 22.44 -1.35 -14.69
CA GLY A 63 22.47 -0.81 -13.32
C GLY A 63 23.02 0.62 -13.24
N LEU A 64 23.95 1.02 -14.12
CA LEU A 64 24.45 2.40 -14.20
C LEU A 64 23.34 3.32 -14.74
N ILE A 65 22.68 2.91 -15.83
CA ILE A 65 21.55 3.65 -16.41
C ILE A 65 20.39 3.73 -15.39
N LEU A 66 20.15 2.65 -14.64
CA LEU A 66 19.11 2.60 -13.62
C LEU A 66 19.34 3.65 -12.52
N LYS A 67 20.60 3.87 -12.08
CA LYS A 67 20.94 4.92 -11.11
C LYS A 67 20.49 6.30 -11.57
N LEU A 68 20.64 6.57 -12.87
CA LEU A 68 20.21 7.82 -13.50
C LEU A 68 18.68 7.90 -13.58
N LEU A 69 18.02 6.84 -14.09
CA LEU A 69 16.56 6.79 -14.26
C LEU A 69 15.78 6.83 -12.94
N THR A 70 16.37 6.34 -11.85
CA THR A 70 15.75 6.37 -10.51
C THR A 70 16.03 7.68 -9.76
N ALA A 71 16.79 8.60 -10.37
CA ALA A 71 17.08 9.89 -9.78
C ALA A 71 15.86 10.83 -9.82
N ARG A 72 15.63 11.54 -8.72
CA ARG A 72 14.47 12.45 -8.56
C ARG A 72 14.36 13.55 -9.62
N PRO A 73 15.46 14.21 -10.10
CA PRO A 73 15.35 15.21 -11.13
C PRO A 73 14.74 14.71 -12.44
N ILE A 74 15.09 13.49 -12.84
CA ILE A 74 14.55 12.86 -14.06
C ILE A 74 13.06 12.56 -13.90
N SER A 75 12.66 12.01 -12.77
CA SER A 75 11.23 11.80 -12.47
C SER A 75 10.44 13.11 -12.45
N LYS A 76 11.02 14.20 -11.90
CA LYS A 76 10.39 15.52 -11.92
C LYS A 76 10.24 16.07 -13.35
N ALA A 77 11.27 15.93 -14.20
CA ALA A 77 11.20 16.36 -15.60
C ALA A 77 10.15 15.56 -16.38
N ALA A 78 10.11 14.23 -16.19
CA ALA A 78 9.10 13.36 -16.77
C ALA A 78 7.69 13.74 -16.29
N GLY A 79 7.51 14.03 -14.99
CA GLY A 79 6.25 14.51 -14.44
C GLY A 79 5.75 15.80 -15.09
N LYS A 80 6.63 16.81 -15.22
CA LYS A 80 6.30 18.07 -15.93
C LYS A 80 5.85 17.84 -17.39
N TYR A 81 6.53 16.93 -18.09
CA TYR A 81 6.11 16.56 -19.45
C TYR A 81 4.73 15.91 -19.45
N LEU A 82 4.46 14.99 -18.51
CA LEU A 82 3.19 14.28 -18.41
C LEU A 82 2.03 15.18 -17.93
N ASP A 83 2.32 16.28 -17.25
CA ASP A 83 1.35 17.33 -16.92
C ASP A 83 1.02 18.24 -18.11
N SER A 84 1.88 18.28 -19.12
CA SER A 84 1.69 19.12 -20.29
C SER A 84 0.60 18.59 -21.26
N ARG A 85 -0.05 19.49 -21.99
CA ARG A 85 -0.99 19.12 -23.06
C ARG A 85 -0.37 18.24 -24.15
N LEU A 86 0.95 18.35 -24.34
CA LEU A 86 1.69 17.55 -25.33
C LEU A 86 1.63 16.05 -25.01
N SER A 87 1.45 15.67 -23.74
CA SER A 87 1.38 14.26 -23.33
C SER A 87 0.05 13.59 -23.69
N ARG A 88 -0.99 14.37 -24.04
CA ARG A 88 -2.35 13.88 -24.35
C ARG A 88 -2.35 12.84 -25.49
N HIS A 89 -1.48 12.98 -26.49
CA HIS A 89 -1.42 12.03 -27.62
C HIS A 89 -1.13 10.58 -27.18
N LYS A 90 -0.51 10.39 -26.00
CA LYS A 90 -0.19 9.05 -25.46
C LYS A 90 -1.42 8.32 -24.93
N ILE A 91 -2.52 9.04 -24.57
CA ILE A 91 -3.68 8.46 -23.90
C ILE A 91 -4.33 7.37 -24.74
N LYS A 92 -4.64 7.63 -26.02
CA LYS A 92 -5.30 6.65 -26.91
C LYS A 92 -4.52 5.33 -27.00
N GLY A 93 -3.20 5.43 -27.23
CA GLY A 93 -2.33 4.25 -27.30
C GLY A 93 -2.26 3.48 -25.98
N TYR A 94 -2.24 4.21 -24.86
CA TYR A 94 -2.20 3.61 -23.52
C TYR A 94 -3.50 2.89 -23.17
N VAL A 95 -4.65 3.52 -23.42
CA VAL A 95 -6.00 2.93 -23.23
C VAL A 95 -6.13 1.62 -24.02
N LYS A 96 -5.75 1.64 -25.31
CA LYS A 96 -5.79 0.45 -26.16
C LYS A 96 -4.87 -0.67 -25.66
N LYS A 97 -3.63 -0.32 -25.30
CA LYS A 97 -2.62 -1.28 -24.82
C LYS A 97 -3.05 -1.97 -23.52
N HIS A 98 -3.60 -1.23 -22.58
CA HIS A 98 -3.97 -1.71 -21.26
C HIS A 98 -5.45 -2.09 -21.15
N LYS A 99 -6.21 -2.01 -22.26
CA LYS A 99 -7.64 -2.36 -22.34
C LYS A 99 -8.48 -1.63 -21.26
N ILE A 100 -8.19 -0.32 -21.07
CA ILE A 100 -8.88 0.47 -20.05
C ILE A 100 -10.25 0.86 -20.59
N ASP A 101 -11.30 0.50 -19.86
CA ASP A 101 -12.66 0.93 -20.15
C ASP A 101 -12.91 2.33 -19.54
N LEU A 102 -12.96 3.35 -20.41
CA LEU A 102 -13.16 4.73 -19.99
C LEU A 102 -14.60 5.02 -19.52
N SER A 103 -15.59 4.18 -19.87
CA SER A 103 -16.96 4.34 -19.42
C SER A 103 -17.15 4.21 -17.90
N LEU A 104 -16.16 3.57 -17.23
CA LEU A 104 -16.14 3.41 -15.77
C LEU A 104 -15.78 4.71 -15.03
N TYR A 105 -15.30 5.74 -15.73
CA TYR A 105 -14.75 6.95 -15.12
C TYR A 105 -15.67 8.16 -15.32
N GLU A 106 -15.53 9.18 -14.45
CA GLU A 106 -16.36 10.39 -14.47
C GLU A 106 -16.16 11.22 -15.76
N LYS A 107 -14.95 11.15 -16.36
CA LYS A 107 -14.60 11.87 -17.58
C LYS A 107 -13.99 10.92 -18.60
N GLU A 108 -14.26 11.18 -19.86
CA GLU A 108 -13.67 10.44 -20.98
C GLU A 108 -12.56 11.25 -21.70
N ASP A 109 -12.51 12.56 -21.50
CA ASP A 109 -11.52 13.47 -22.08
C ASP A 109 -10.62 14.14 -21.04
N TYR A 110 -9.32 14.16 -21.29
CA TYR A 110 -8.31 14.60 -20.34
C TYR A 110 -7.30 15.54 -21.00
N ALA A 111 -6.97 16.64 -20.34
CA ALA A 111 -6.07 17.66 -20.84
C ALA A 111 -4.61 17.20 -20.93
N SER A 112 -4.19 16.21 -20.13
CA SER A 112 -2.83 15.68 -20.07
C SER A 112 -2.85 14.19 -19.74
N PHE A 113 -1.70 13.53 -19.95
CA PHE A 113 -1.58 12.12 -19.58
C PHE A 113 -1.72 11.92 -18.06
N ASN A 114 -1.20 12.85 -17.24
CA ASN A 114 -1.31 12.75 -15.79
C ASN A 114 -2.74 12.97 -15.30
N ALA A 115 -3.49 13.88 -15.94
CA ALA A 115 -4.92 14.03 -15.68
C ALA A 115 -5.70 12.73 -15.96
N PHE A 116 -5.37 12.04 -17.06
CA PHE A 116 -5.92 10.72 -17.38
C PHE A 116 -5.48 9.66 -16.37
N PHE A 117 -4.22 9.65 -15.98
CA PHE A 117 -3.68 8.65 -15.04
C PHE A 117 -4.35 8.76 -13.67
N THR A 118 -4.62 9.98 -13.21
CA THR A 118 -5.32 10.26 -11.95
C THR A 118 -6.84 10.38 -12.10
N ARG A 119 -7.41 9.79 -13.16
CA ARG A 119 -8.84 9.78 -13.46
C ARG A 119 -9.68 9.35 -12.26
N LYS A 120 -10.87 9.86 -12.14
CA LYS A 120 -11.83 9.46 -11.09
C LYS A 120 -12.77 8.40 -11.62
N ILE A 121 -12.89 7.30 -10.88
CA ILE A 121 -13.91 6.29 -11.14
C ILE A 121 -15.26 6.77 -10.61
N ARG A 122 -16.34 6.36 -11.25
CA ARG A 122 -17.68 6.65 -10.77
C ARG A 122 -17.89 5.98 -9.41
N LYS A 123 -18.40 6.74 -8.43
CA LYS A 123 -18.53 6.29 -7.02
C LYS A 123 -19.32 4.99 -6.87
N GLU A 124 -20.35 4.82 -7.70
CA GLU A 124 -21.23 3.65 -7.70
C GLU A 124 -20.48 2.36 -8.05
N LEU A 125 -19.36 2.46 -8.76
CA LEU A 125 -18.55 1.31 -9.19
C LEU A 125 -17.48 0.91 -8.16
N ARG A 126 -17.35 1.67 -7.08
CA ARG A 126 -16.47 1.38 -5.94
C ARG A 126 -17.20 1.64 -4.62
N PRO A 127 -18.26 0.87 -4.33
CA PRO A 127 -18.95 0.98 -3.05
C PRO A 127 -18.00 0.52 -1.92
N PHE A 128 -17.97 1.29 -0.85
CA PHE A 128 -17.24 0.91 0.37
C PHE A 128 -18.13 0.03 1.25
N CYS A 129 -17.56 -1.05 1.77
CA CYS A 129 -18.22 -1.81 2.82
C CYS A 129 -18.28 -0.95 4.10
N MET A 130 -19.49 -0.58 4.52
CA MET A 130 -19.74 0.31 5.67
C MET A 130 -19.97 -0.46 6.97
N GLU A 131 -19.87 -1.79 6.97
CA GLU A 131 -19.91 -2.60 8.19
C GLU A 131 -18.77 -2.18 9.12
N LYS A 132 -19.07 -1.82 10.38
CA LYS A 132 -18.08 -1.28 11.34
C LYS A 132 -16.91 -2.22 11.55
N SER A 133 -17.18 -3.52 11.66
CA SER A 133 -16.15 -4.55 11.82
C SER A 133 -15.32 -4.83 10.58
N ALA A 134 -15.75 -4.36 9.39
CA ALA A 134 -15.04 -4.65 8.15
C ALA A 134 -13.76 -3.84 8.01
N PHE A 135 -12.63 -4.53 7.82
CA PHE A 135 -11.39 -3.93 7.34
C PHE A 135 -11.43 -3.90 5.80
N VAL A 136 -11.33 -2.71 5.22
CA VAL A 136 -11.52 -2.52 3.77
C VAL A 136 -10.23 -2.15 3.05
N ALA A 137 -10.09 -2.56 1.79
CA ALA A 137 -8.96 -2.20 0.95
C ALA A 137 -8.95 -0.68 0.67
N PRO A 138 -7.83 0.02 0.93
CA PRO A 138 -7.71 1.47 0.72
C PRO A 138 -7.58 1.87 -0.75
N CYS A 139 -7.32 0.93 -1.64
CA CYS A 139 -7.10 1.17 -3.08
C CYS A 139 -7.38 -0.08 -3.91
N ASP A 140 -7.52 0.11 -5.23
CA ASP A 140 -7.42 -0.99 -6.19
C ASP A 140 -5.97 -1.49 -6.24
N GLY A 141 -5.77 -2.79 -6.43
CA GLY A 141 -4.43 -3.33 -6.60
C GLY A 141 -4.32 -4.84 -6.38
N LYS A 142 -3.09 -5.29 -6.27
CA LYS A 142 -2.72 -6.68 -5.98
C LYS A 142 -2.18 -6.74 -4.57
N LEU A 143 -2.92 -7.42 -3.69
CA LEU A 143 -2.62 -7.55 -2.27
C LEU A 143 -1.73 -8.76 -2.01
N SER A 144 -0.65 -8.52 -1.27
CA SER A 144 0.11 -9.53 -0.55
C SER A 144 0.08 -9.20 0.95
N LEU A 145 -0.07 -10.21 1.78
CA LEU A 145 -0.20 -10.06 3.23
C LEU A 145 0.92 -10.80 3.95
N TYR A 146 1.60 -10.10 4.85
CA TYR A 146 2.71 -10.65 5.63
C TYR A 146 2.43 -10.47 7.12
N LYS A 147 2.70 -11.52 7.91
CA LYS A 147 2.75 -11.40 9.35
C LYS A 147 4.07 -10.75 9.76
N ILE A 148 4.01 -9.80 10.68
CA ILE A 148 5.17 -9.16 11.28
C ILE A 148 5.57 -10.03 12.48
N ASP A 149 6.84 -10.42 12.58
CA ASP A 149 7.32 -11.20 13.73
C ASP A 149 7.51 -10.35 15.00
N GLY A 150 7.94 -11.00 16.08
CA GLY A 150 8.19 -10.33 17.37
C GLY A 150 9.34 -9.32 17.34
N GLU A 151 10.22 -9.39 16.33
CA GLU A 151 11.34 -8.45 16.12
C GLU A 151 10.98 -7.36 15.06
N CYS A 152 9.70 -7.20 14.75
CA CYS A 152 9.20 -6.25 13.75
C CYS A 152 9.74 -6.49 12.34
N ARG A 153 9.99 -7.77 11.97
CA ARG A 153 10.47 -8.18 10.65
C ARG A 153 9.39 -8.88 9.84
N PHE A 154 9.51 -8.80 8.54
CA PHE A 154 8.71 -9.56 7.58
C PHE A 154 9.52 -9.76 6.30
N ASN A 155 9.31 -10.90 5.63
CA ASN A 155 10.07 -11.24 4.42
C ASN A 155 9.22 -11.01 3.18
N ILE A 156 9.74 -10.22 2.24
CA ILE A 156 9.13 -10.04 0.93
C ILE A 156 10.13 -10.53 -0.13
N LYS A 157 9.81 -11.61 -0.80
CA LYS A 157 10.58 -12.17 -1.93
C LYS A 157 12.05 -12.42 -1.61
N GLY A 158 12.31 -12.95 -0.42
CA GLY A 158 13.66 -13.28 0.04
C GLY A 158 14.47 -12.09 0.56
N PHE A 159 13.86 -10.92 0.71
CA PHE A 159 14.45 -9.80 1.42
C PHE A 159 13.74 -9.57 2.75
N ASP A 160 14.54 -9.50 3.80
CA ASP A 160 14.05 -9.14 5.12
C ASP A 160 13.87 -7.62 5.20
N TYR A 161 12.66 -7.23 5.50
CA TYR A 161 12.29 -5.86 5.83
C TYR A 161 12.04 -5.76 7.32
N THR A 162 12.33 -4.60 7.89
CA THR A 162 11.89 -4.25 9.23
C THR A 162 10.90 -3.10 9.14
N VAL A 163 9.94 -3.05 10.06
CA VAL A 163 9.03 -1.90 10.16
C VAL A 163 9.83 -0.62 10.39
N ALA A 164 10.90 -0.69 11.20
CA ALA A 164 11.83 0.42 11.42
C ALA A 164 12.49 0.91 10.11
N SER A 165 12.90 -0.01 9.23
CA SER A 165 13.47 0.38 7.93
C SER A 165 12.45 1.07 7.01
N LEU A 166 11.17 0.68 7.12
CA LEU A 166 10.06 1.28 6.38
C LEU A 166 9.72 2.68 6.93
N LEU A 167 9.60 2.84 8.25
CA LEU A 167 9.12 4.08 8.88
C LEU A 167 10.24 5.06 9.24
N LYS A 168 11.50 4.60 9.34
CA LYS A 168 12.63 5.36 9.89
C LYS A 168 12.34 5.91 11.30
N ASN A 169 11.59 5.13 12.09
CA ASN A 169 11.18 5.44 13.45
C ASN A 169 11.10 4.13 14.24
N ASP A 170 12.08 3.86 15.09
CA ASP A 170 12.21 2.61 15.83
C ASP A 170 11.13 2.49 16.92
N ALA A 171 10.81 3.59 17.61
CA ALA A 171 9.79 3.60 18.65
C ALA A 171 8.40 3.27 18.09
N LEU A 172 8.02 3.91 16.97
CA LEU A 172 6.75 3.62 16.30
C LEU A 172 6.74 2.20 15.73
N ALA A 173 7.89 1.74 15.20
CA ALA A 173 8.00 0.41 14.61
C ALA A 173 7.73 -0.71 15.61
N ALA A 174 8.22 -0.57 16.85
CA ALA A 174 8.04 -1.55 17.91
C ALA A 174 6.56 -1.81 18.25
N GLU A 175 5.68 -0.83 18.01
CA GLU A 175 4.25 -0.97 18.26
C GLU A 175 3.55 -1.96 17.33
N PHE A 176 4.18 -2.38 16.22
CA PHE A 176 3.60 -3.25 15.19
C PHE A 176 4.13 -4.69 15.26
N ALA A 177 4.91 -5.05 16.27
CA ALA A 177 5.35 -6.43 16.51
C ALA A 177 4.14 -7.38 16.59
N GLY A 178 4.22 -8.54 15.94
CA GLY A 178 3.14 -9.54 15.91
C GLY A 178 1.92 -9.17 15.07
N GLY A 179 1.89 -7.98 14.48
CA GLY A 179 0.80 -7.50 13.63
C GLY A 179 0.89 -7.96 12.18
N TYR A 180 0.25 -7.21 11.29
CA TYR A 180 0.21 -7.51 9.86
C TYR A 180 0.73 -6.35 9.00
N CYS A 181 1.37 -6.71 7.89
CA CYS A 181 1.80 -5.82 6.82
C CYS A 181 1.05 -6.14 5.53
N PHE A 182 0.11 -5.28 5.15
CA PHE A 182 -0.63 -5.36 3.89
C PHE A 182 0.13 -4.58 2.84
N VAL A 183 0.45 -5.21 1.72
CA VAL A 183 1.16 -4.61 0.59
C VAL A 183 0.26 -4.60 -0.63
N PHE A 184 -0.30 -3.44 -0.96
CA PHE A 184 -1.14 -3.23 -2.14
C PHE A 184 -0.27 -2.68 -3.26
N ARG A 185 0.03 -3.50 -4.24
CA ARG A 185 0.81 -3.11 -5.41
C ARG A 185 -0.11 -2.66 -6.54
N LEU A 186 -0.05 -1.38 -6.89
CA LEU A 186 -0.81 -0.80 -7.99
C LEU A 186 0.00 -0.90 -9.29
N CYS A 187 -0.55 -1.59 -10.26
CA CYS A 187 -0.02 -1.61 -11.61
C CYS A 187 -0.45 -0.36 -12.38
N VAL A 188 0.21 -0.09 -13.48
CA VAL A 188 -0.06 1.13 -14.27
C VAL A 188 -1.47 1.21 -14.87
N GLU A 189 -2.16 0.10 -14.97
CA GLU A 189 -3.56 0.00 -15.38
C GLU A 189 -4.57 0.24 -14.26
N ASP A 190 -4.16 0.05 -13.01
CA ASP A 190 -5.03 0.13 -11.84
C ASP A 190 -5.50 1.57 -11.57
N TYR A 191 -6.44 1.72 -10.65
CA TYR A 191 -6.94 3.01 -10.18
C TYR A 191 -5.97 3.60 -9.14
N HIS A 192 -5.40 4.77 -9.41
CA HIS A 192 -4.28 5.33 -8.63
C HIS A 192 -4.71 6.37 -7.57
N ARG A 193 -5.97 6.39 -7.18
CA ARG A 193 -6.45 7.11 -5.99
C ARG A 193 -6.59 6.15 -4.84
N TYR A 194 -6.39 6.65 -3.62
CA TYR A 194 -6.44 5.86 -2.39
C TYR A 194 -7.20 6.60 -1.30
N PHE A 195 -7.72 5.84 -0.36
CA PHE A 195 -8.75 6.25 0.56
C PHE A 195 -8.43 5.82 1.98
N TYR A 196 -9.09 6.42 2.96
CA TYR A 196 -9.03 5.94 4.33
C TYR A 196 -9.91 4.69 4.47
N PHE A 197 -9.34 3.66 5.12
CA PHE A 197 -10.02 2.37 5.32
C PHE A 197 -10.93 2.36 6.54
N ASP A 198 -10.83 3.38 7.42
CA ASP A 198 -11.68 3.54 8.61
C ASP A 198 -11.84 5.02 8.96
N ASN A 199 -12.80 5.33 9.87
CA ASN A 199 -12.82 6.61 10.55
C ASN A 199 -11.58 6.71 11.44
N ALA A 200 -10.90 7.85 11.44
CA ALA A 200 -9.66 7.98 12.19
C ALA A 200 -9.32 9.43 12.54
N LYS A 201 -8.56 9.59 13.63
CA LYS A 201 -7.73 10.78 13.83
C LYS A 201 -6.43 10.56 13.06
N LYS A 202 -6.25 11.35 12.02
CA LYS A 202 -5.08 11.31 11.16
C LYS A 202 -3.98 12.22 11.71
N GLY A 203 -2.78 11.67 11.92
CA GLY A 203 -1.58 12.43 12.24
C GLY A 203 -0.96 13.12 11.02
N GLU A 204 0.18 13.74 11.24
CA GLU A 204 0.97 14.40 10.17
C GLU A 204 1.46 13.43 9.11
N ASN A 205 1.69 13.96 7.90
CA ASN A 205 2.35 13.24 6.84
C ASN A 205 3.87 13.27 7.02
N VAL A 206 4.50 12.12 7.16
CA VAL A 206 5.95 12.01 7.32
C VAL A 206 6.58 11.54 6.01
N PHE A 207 7.26 12.46 5.32
CA PHE A 207 7.92 12.15 4.05
C PHE A 207 9.34 11.61 4.28
N ILE A 208 9.64 10.46 3.71
CA ILE A 208 10.95 9.82 3.72
C ILE A 208 11.58 9.89 2.33
N LYS A 209 12.68 10.64 2.23
CA LYS A 209 13.44 10.79 0.99
C LYS A 209 14.08 9.46 0.60
N GLY A 210 14.02 9.11 -0.68
CA GLY A 210 14.58 7.88 -1.22
C GLY A 210 14.76 7.90 -2.73
N ARG A 211 14.93 6.73 -3.33
CA ARG A 211 14.99 6.50 -4.77
C ARG A 211 13.61 6.22 -5.36
N LEU A 212 13.54 5.91 -6.65
CA LEU A 212 12.30 5.57 -7.35
C LEU A 212 12.52 4.30 -8.20
N HIS A 213 12.79 3.16 -7.52
CA HIS A 213 12.83 1.85 -8.19
C HIS A 213 11.42 1.41 -8.57
N THR A 214 11.29 0.61 -9.65
CA THR A 214 9.98 0.00 -9.96
C THR A 214 9.54 -0.96 -8.87
N VAL A 215 8.23 -1.05 -8.66
CA VAL A 215 7.61 -2.01 -7.73
C VAL A 215 7.26 -3.35 -8.39
N GLN A 216 7.71 -3.57 -9.62
CA GLN A 216 7.51 -4.84 -10.32
C GLN A 216 8.36 -5.97 -9.70
N PRO A 217 7.93 -7.24 -9.83
CA PRO A 217 8.60 -8.41 -9.24
C PRO A 217 10.11 -8.48 -9.54
N VAL A 218 10.56 -8.05 -10.71
CA VAL A 218 11.98 -8.03 -11.09
C VAL A 218 12.85 -7.15 -10.19
N ALA A 219 12.30 -6.04 -9.68
CA ALA A 219 13.01 -5.17 -8.74
C ALA A 219 12.92 -5.70 -7.31
N LEU A 220 11.73 -6.17 -6.91
CA LEU A 220 11.48 -6.73 -5.57
C LEU A 220 12.39 -7.93 -5.26
N GLY A 221 12.70 -8.77 -6.25
CA GLY A 221 13.66 -9.87 -6.10
C GLY A 221 15.13 -9.46 -6.11
N ARG A 222 15.48 -8.16 -6.17
CA ARG A 222 16.86 -7.66 -6.26
C ARG A 222 17.17 -6.46 -5.36
N ARG A 223 16.16 -5.79 -4.83
CA ARG A 223 16.27 -4.56 -4.04
C ARG A 223 15.24 -4.52 -2.93
N ARG A 224 15.57 -3.87 -1.83
CA ARG A 224 14.64 -3.55 -0.75
C ARG A 224 13.79 -2.32 -1.11
N VAL A 225 12.97 -2.45 -2.15
CA VAL A 225 12.27 -1.35 -2.81
C VAL A 225 11.44 -0.52 -1.82
N PHE A 226 10.70 -1.17 -0.91
CA PHE A 226 9.80 -0.47 0.02
C PHE A 226 10.54 0.38 1.06
N SER A 227 11.79 0.02 1.43
CA SER A 227 12.61 0.81 2.34
C SER A 227 13.58 1.76 1.63
N GLU A 228 13.88 1.53 0.35
CA GLU A 228 14.77 2.36 -0.45
C GLU A 228 14.04 3.49 -1.19
N ASN A 229 12.78 3.29 -1.58
CA ASN A 229 12.02 4.27 -2.35
C ASN A 229 11.55 5.46 -1.50
N CYS A 230 11.35 6.61 -2.20
CA CYS A 230 10.62 7.73 -1.63
C CYS A 230 9.24 7.26 -1.20
N ARG A 231 8.84 7.64 0.00
CA ARG A 231 7.56 7.27 0.58
C ARG A 231 7.06 8.31 1.55
N GLU A 232 5.80 8.29 1.82
CA GLU A 232 5.16 9.15 2.80
C GLU A 232 4.23 8.29 3.64
N TYR A 233 4.32 8.38 4.96
CA TYR A 233 3.43 7.64 5.82
C TYR A 233 2.65 8.54 6.76
N THR A 234 1.53 8.03 7.22
CA THR A 234 0.64 8.69 8.18
C THR A 234 0.24 7.68 9.24
N VAL A 235 0.28 8.10 10.50
CA VAL A 235 -0.31 7.34 11.61
C VAL A 235 -1.81 7.67 11.65
N LEU A 236 -2.62 6.64 11.81
CA LEU A 236 -4.07 6.72 11.91
C LEU A 236 -4.48 6.09 13.25
N ASP A 237 -5.08 6.87 14.14
CA ASP A 237 -5.78 6.35 15.31
C ASP A 237 -7.21 6.04 14.87
N THR A 238 -7.44 4.79 14.46
CA THR A 238 -8.69 4.34 13.83
C THR A 238 -9.75 4.02 14.87
N GLU A 239 -11.02 4.17 14.49
CA GLU A 239 -12.16 3.88 15.38
C GLU A 239 -12.27 2.38 15.70
N ASN A 240 -12.05 1.51 14.70
CA ASN A 240 -12.35 0.07 14.81
C ASN A 240 -11.11 -0.83 14.85
N PHE A 241 -9.90 -0.34 14.54
CA PHE A 241 -8.69 -1.16 14.41
C PHE A 241 -7.51 -0.63 15.24
N GLY A 242 -7.77 0.37 16.12
CA GLY A 242 -6.72 1.01 16.91
C GLY A 242 -5.70 1.73 16.03
N LYS A 243 -4.47 1.89 16.54
CA LYS A 243 -3.41 2.58 15.79
C LYS A 243 -2.93 1.76 14.61
N ALA A 244 -2.92 2.38 13.43
CA ALA A 244 -2.43 1.81 12.19
C ALA A 244 -1.51 2.82 11.46
N VAL A 245 -0.74 2.35 10.48
CA VAL A 245 0.04 3.19 9.59
C VAL A 245 -0.38 2.92 8.17
N GLN A 246 -0.63 3.98 7.40
CA GLN A 246 -0.77 3.90 5.96
C GLN A 246 0.41 4.63 5.30
N CYS A 247 1.17 3.90 4.47
CA CYS A 247 2.40 4.37 3.84
C CYS A 247 2.29 4.26 2.32
N GLU A 248 2.36 5.38 1.64
CA GLU A 248 2.40 5.48 0.18
C GLU A 248 3.85 5.41 -0.29
N VAL A 249 4.18 4.39 -1.07
CA VAL A 249 5.53 4.17 -1.62
C VAL A 249 5.54 4.51 -3.09
N GLY A 250 6.34 5.50 -3.45
CA GLY A 250 6.56 5.89 -4.84
C GLY A 250 7.40 4.88 -5.60
N ALA A 251 7.31 4.88 -6.93
CA ALA A 251 8.10 4.02 -7.79
C ALA A 251 8.67 4.75 -9.01
N MET A 252 9.36 4.03 -9.87
CA MET A 252 9.96 4.57 -11.10
C MET A 252 8.90 5.28 -11.95
N MET A 253 9.21 6.50 -12.36
CA MET A 253 8.31 7.38 -13.09
C MET A 253 7.10 7.89 -12.29
N VAL A 254 6.96 7.57 -10.99
CA VAL A 254 5.96 8.22 -10.14
C VAL A 254 6.34 9.68 -9.97
N GLY A 255 5.53 10.56 -10.52
CA GLY A 255 5.78 12.00 -10.47
C GLY A 255 5.72 12.50 -9.04
N ARG A 256 4.69 12.11 -8.30
CA ARG A 256 4.42 12.62 -6.96
C ARG A 256 3.41 11.77 -6.19
N ILE A 257 3.63 11.64 -4.89
CA ILE A 257 2.62 11.25 -3.90
C ILE A 257 1.88 12.53 -3.52
N VAL A 258 0.55 12.54 -3.60
CA VAL A 258 -0.26 13.70 -3.25
C VAL A 258 -1.24 13.28 -2.18
N ASN A 259 -0.97 13.65 -0.94
CA ASN A 259 -1.90 13.52 0.18
C ASN A 259 -2.64 14.86 0.37
N TYR A 260 -3.96 14.81 0.61
CA TYR A 260 -4.81 16.02 0.63
C TYR A 260 -4.90 16.68 2.00
N HIS A 261 -4.72 15.90 3.07
CA HIS A 261 -4.92 16.37 4.43
C HIS A 261 -3.61 16.43 5.21
N GLY A 262 -3.47 17.42 6.07
CA GLY A 262 -2.56 17.44 7.20
C GLY A 262 -3.14 16.61 8.35
N THR A 263 -2.95 17.03 9.60
CA THR A 263 -3.64 16.48 10.76
C THR A 263 -5.14 16.78 10.64
N ALA A 264 -5.98 15.75 10.72
CA ALA A 264 -7.43 15.88 10.51
C ALA A 264 -8.20 14.69 11.11
N GLU A 265 -9.49 14.87 11.31
CA GLU A 265 -10.45 13.79 11.45
C GLU A 265 -10.92 13.38 10.06
N VAL A 266 -10.86 12.09 9.77
CA VAL A 266 -11.15 11.55 8.45
C VAL A 266 -12.15 10.40 8.55
N LYS A 267 -12.88 10.16 7.46
CA LYS A 267 -13.92 9.14 7.39
C LYS A 267 -13.53 7.98 6.50
N ARG A 268 -14.05 6.79 6.80
CA ARG A 268 -13.95 5.62 5.91
C ARG A 268 -14.49 5.97 4.53
N GLY A 269 -13.71 5.65 3.49
CA GLY A 269 -14.07 5.95 2.10
C GLY A 269 -13.84 7.41 1.68
N GLU A 270 -13.32 8.27 2.55
CA GLU A 270 -12.83 9.59 2.17
C GLU A 270 -11.50 9.47 1.42
N GLU A 271 -11.34 10.23 0.34
CA GLU A 271 -10.15 10.17 -0.50
C GLU A 271 -8.95 10.78 0.22
N LYS A 272 -7.96 9.94 0.56
CA LYS A 272 -6.71 10.38 1.20
C LYS A 272 -5.79 11.08 0.21
N GLY A 273 -5.77 10.59 -1.04
CA GLY A 273 -4.86 11.15 -2.03
C GLY A 273 -4.78 10.34 -3.32
N LYS A 274 -3.73 10.62 -4.08
CA LYS A 274 -3.45 9.99 -5.37
C LYS A 274 -1.96 9.87 -5.66
N PHE A 275 -1.62 8.90 -6.49
CA PHE A 275 -0.32 8.85 -7.15
C PHE A 275 -0.40 9.51 -8.53
N GLU A 276 0.53 10.40 -8.83
CA GLU A 276 0.75 10.86 -10.19
C GLU A 276 1.65 9.86 -10.94
N PHE A 277 1.58 9.81 -12.25
CA PHE A 277 2.02 8.74 -13.14
C PHE A 277 3.18 7.88 -12.65
N GLY A 278 2.98 6.55 -12.70
CA GLY A 278 3.95 5.48 -12.43
C GLY A 278 3.32 4.35 -11.58
N GLY A 279 3.96 3.18 -11.54
CA GLY A 279 3.58 2.13 -10.59
C GLY A 279 3.78 2.61 -9.15
N SER A 280 3.00 2.11 -8.22
CA SER A 280 3.01 2.54 -6.82
C SER A 280 2.64 1.40 -5.88
N THR A 281 2.84 1.60 -4.60
CA THR A 281 2.44 0.64 -3.58
C THR A 281 1.89 1.37 -2.37
N ILE A 282 0.85 0.84 -1.77
CA ILE A 282 0.39 1.24 -0.44
C ILE A 282 0.72 0.13 0.52
N VAL A 283 1.34 0.48 1.63
CA VAL A 283 1.60 -0.44 2.74
C VAL A 283 0.74 -0.01 3.91
N VAL A 284 -0.05 -0.93 4.46
CA VAL A 284 -0.80 -0.71 5.69
C VAL A 284 -0.26 -1.63 6.77
N LEU A 285 0.08 -1.05 7.92
CA LEU A 285 0.54 -1.78 9.11
C LEU A 285 -0.57 -1.75 10.15
N THR A 286 -0.86 -2.90 10.75
CA THR A 286 -1.81 -3.04 11.87
C THR A 286 -1.11 -3.69 13.05
N LYS A 287 -1.55 -3.36 14.27
CA LYS A 287 -1.03 -3.97 15.50
C LYS A 287 -1.50 -5.42 15.64
N GLN A 288 -0.81 -6.17 16.48
CA GLN A 288 -1.25 -7.51 16.88
C GLN A 288 -2.66 -7.48 17.47
N GLY A 289 -3.51 -8.39 17.01
CA GLY A 289 -4.90 -8.51 17.48
C GLY A 289 -5.85 -7.42 17.01
N ALA A 290 -5.37 -6.40 16.29
CA ALA A 290 -6.21 -5.30 15.80
C ALA A 290 -7.24 -5.75 14.76
N MET A 291 -6.91 -6.76 13.97
CA MET A 291 -7.79 -7.29 12.94
C MET A 291 -7.48 -8.74 12.61
N ILE A 292 -8.44 -9.41 12.01
CA ILE A 292 -8.35 -10.78 11.48
C ILE A 292 -8.51 -10.67 9.97
N PRO A 293 -7.46 -10.91 9.17
CA PRO A 293 -7.56 -10.88 7.71
C PRO A 293 -8.33 -12.10 7.17
N ASP A 294 -8.92 -11.98 5.99
CA ASP A 294 -9.40 -13.15 5.28
C ASP A 294 -8.20 -14.07 4.98
N GLU A 295 -8.29 -15.32 5.39
CA GLU A 295 -7.19 -16.30 5.39
C GLU A 295 -6.58 -16.53 3.99
N GLU A 296 -7.39 -16.42 2.94
CA GLU A 296 -6.94 -16.60 1.56
C GLU A 296 -5.76 -15.68 1.18
N PHE A 297 -5.63 -14.48 1.80
CA PHE A 297 -4.52 -13.58 1.50
C PHE A 297 -3.18 -14.13 2.02
N LEU A 298 -3.18 -14.75 3.20
CA LEU A 298 -1.99 -15.41 3.75
C LEU A 298 -1.60 -16.62 2.91
N ILE A 299 -2.57 -17.47 2.58
CA ILE A 299 -2.38 -18.68 1.75
C ILE A 299 -1.84 -18.30 0.36
N ASN A 300 -2.47 -17.32 -0.30
CA ASN A 300 -2.05 -16.88 -1.62
C ASN A 300 -0.64 -16.29 -1.59
N THR A 301 -0.33 -15.45 -0.60
CA THR A 301 0.99 -14.83 -0.45
C THR A 301 2.07 -15.88 -0.19
N ALA A 302 1.83 -16.86 0.68
CA ALA A 302 2.73 -17.99 0.91
C ALA A 302 2.97 -18.82 -0.38
N GLY A 303 1.94 -18.94 -1.22
CA GLY A 303 2.00 -19.56 -2.55
C GLY A 303 2.62 -18.68 -3.65
N ASN A 304 3.23 -17.53 -3.32
CA ASN A 304 3.77 -16.53 -4.27
C ASN A 304 2.72 -16.01 -5.27
N LYS A 305 1.48 -15.85 -4.82
CA LYS A 305 0.37 -15.28 -5.58
C LYS A 305 -0.08 -13.98 -4.93
N GLU A 306 -0.35 -12.98 -5.74
CA GLU A 306 -1.01 -11.76 -5.32
C GLU A 306 -2.51 -11.88 -5.58
N THR A 307 -3.34 -11.37 -4.68
CA THR A 307 -4.79 -11.38 -4.82
C THR A 307 -5.29 -10.02 -5.28
N LYS A 308 -6.07 -9.98 -6.36
CA LYS A 308 -6.69 -8.73 -6.81
C LYS A 308 -7.76 -8.30 -5.82
N VAL A 309 -7.72 -7.02 -5.44
CA VAL A 309 -8.70 -6.37 -4.59
C VAL A 309 -9.13 -5.03 -5.19
N LYS A 310 -10.34 -4.61 -4.86
CA LYS A 310 -10.88 -3.31 -5.24
C LYS A 310 -11.00 -2.42 -4.02
N CYS A 311 -10.83 -1.13 -4.23
CA CYS A 311 -11.04 -0.11 -3.21
C CYS A 311 -12.42 -0.27 -2.55
N GLY A 312 -12.47 -0.20 -1.22
CA GLY A 312 -13.70 -0.37 -0.44
C GLY A 312 -14.13 -1.82 -0.19
N GLU A 313 -13.47 -2.79 -0.81
CA GLU A 313 -13.76 -4.22 -0.62
C GLU A 313 -13.32 -4.69 0.76
N LYS A 314 -14.18 -5.47 1.44
CA LYS A 314 -13.87 -6.09 2.74
C LYS A 314 -12.78 -7.15 2.56
N ILE A 315 -11.71 -7.03 3.31
CA ILE A 315 -10.53 -7.92 3.26
C ILE A 315 -10.19 -8.54 4.61
N GLY A 316 -11.02 -8.30 5.61
CA GLY A 316 -10.89 -8.82 6.96
C GLY A 316 -11.92 -8.22 7.90
N VAL A 317 -11.79 -8.54 9.18
CA VAL A 317 -12.66 -8.04 10.24
C VAL A 317 -11.85 -7.55 11.43
N ALA A 318 -12.45 -6.71 12.28
CA ALA A 318 -11.85 -6.29 13.54
C ALA A 318 -11.53 -7.48 14.43
N GLY A 319 -10.38 -7.46 15.09
CA GLY A 319 -9.98 -8.47 16.07
C GLY A 319 -10.63 -8.25 17.41
N ALA A 320 -10.70 -9.30 18.23
CA ALA A 320 -11.30 -9.26 19.56
C ALA A 320 -10.62 -8.27 20.54
N GLY A 321 -9.36 -7.89 20.26
CA GLY A 321 -8.59 -6.95 21.09
C GLY A 321 -8.96 -5.47 20.90
N THR A 322 -9.84 -5.14 19.95
CA THR A 322 -10.24 -3.75 19.66
C THR A 322 -11.67 -3.42 20.07
N CYS A 323 -12.46 -4.41 20.48
CA CYS A 323 -13.81 -4.24 21.00
C CYS A 323 -13.83 -3.93 22.51
N ALA A 324 -13.13 -2.87 22.96
CA ALA A 324 -13.55 -2.15 24.16
C ALA A 324 -14.27 -0.89 23.67
N PRO A 325 -15.57 -0.71 23.96
CA PRO A 325 -16.19 0.60 23.82
C PRO A 325 -15.41 1.53 24.76
N ARG A 326 -14.81 2.59 24.23
CA ARG A 326 -14.44 3.72 25.07
C ARG A 326 -15.76 4.32 25.54
N GLU A 327 -16.25 3.86 26.67
CA GLU A 327 -17.32 4.51 27.40
C GLU A 327 -16.81 5.91 27.74
N ASN A 328 -17.57 6.91 27.25
CA ASN A 328 -17.57 8.29 27.71
C ASN A 328 -16.26 9.10 27.59
N GLU A 329 -15.84 9.41 26.38
CA GLU A 329 -15.41 10.78 26.09
C GLU A 329 -16.39 11.40 25.11
N SER A 330 -17.31 12.20 25.64
CA SER A 330 -18.22 13.02 24.87
C SER A 330 -17.40 13.93 23.94
N TRP A 331 -17.59 13.73 22.66
CA TRP A 331 -17.04 14.59 21.60
C TRP A 331 -17.79 15.93 21.61
N CYS A 332 -17.54 16.76 22.65
CA CYS A 332 -18.01 18.13 22.71
C CYS A 332 -16.89 19.02 22.20
N GLY A 333 -17.06 19.54 20.97
CA GLY A 333 -16.15 20.51 20.40
C GLY A 333 -16.09 21.76 21.30
N GLN A 334 -14.96 22.01 21.91
CA GLN A 334 -14.64 23.36 22.40
C GLN A 334 -14.13 24.19 21.21
N ALA A 335 -15.05 24.87 20.56
CA ALA A 335 -14.73 26.05 19.77
C ALA A 335 -14.14 27.09 20.73
N THR A 336 -12.84 27.28 20.71
CA THR A 336 -12.23 28.44 21.34
C THR A 336 -12.55 29.66 20.50
N GLU A 337 -13.56 30.42 20.92
CA GLU A 337 -13.75 31.81 20.54
C GLU A 337 -12.48 32.58 20.93
N LYS A 338 -11.68 32.98 19.95
CA LYS A 338 -10.69 34.03 20.13
C LYS A 338 -11.41 35.37 19.88
N GLY A 339 -11.65 36.07 20.99
CA GLY A 339 -12.22 37.38 21.02
C GLY A 339 -11.46 38.39 20.17
N GLU A 340 -12.26 39.13 19.44
CA GLU A 340 -11.89 40.44 18.90
C GLU A 340 -11.54 41.38 20.03
N SER A 341 -10.38 42.02 19.96
CA SER A 341 -10.08 43.21 20.75
C SER A 341 -9.24 44.14 19.92
N SER A 342 -9.96 45.13 19.40
CA SER A 342 -9.64 46.56 19.38
C SER A 342 -8.30 47.02 18.79
N ALA A 343 -8.37 47.39 17.53
CA ALA A 343 -7.47 48.40 16.96
C ALA A 343 -7.95 49.80 17.39
N ARG A 344 -7.12 50.56 18.11
CA ARG A 344 -7.10 52.03 18.07
C ARG A 344 -5.73 52.58 18.47
N ASN A 345 -5.25 53.49 17.61
CA ASN A 345 -4.27 54.61 17.84
C ASN A 345 -2.77 54.19 17.89
N LYS A 346 -2.00 54.43 16.90
CA LYS A 346 -1.44 55.73 16.41
C LYS A 346 -0.74 55.51 15.06
#